data_b5060102fc9a3203eadd75cd8b14136d
#
_entry.id   b5060102fc9a3203eadd75cd8b14136d
#
_cell.length_a   1.000
_cell.length_b   1.000
_cell.length_c   1.000
_cell.angle_alpha   90.00
_cell.angle_beta   90.00
_cell.angle_gamma   90.00
#
_symmetry.space_group_name_H-M   'P 1'
#
loop_
_entity.id
_entity.type
_entity.pdbx_description
1 polymer ?
#
loop_
_entity_poly.entity_id
_entity_poly.type
_entity_poly.pdbx_seq_one_letter_code
_entity_poly.pdbx_strand_id
1 'polypeptide(L)'
;MSETFNDNPTKIREDEELDNAGLSNYLSNFLDITKSDFEILQFPSGFSNLTYLIKSNQKEYILRKPPIGAKVKSGHDMSREYKVLSALKNNYKKSPIPLHYCNDINIIGSDFYIMERIRGIVLRSNNFKKILTKKTQYDFIASEFVDTFAELHKLEIEKIGLSEFGRPVGYCDRQVKGWTKRYQNSKTNDIPEINFVIKWLNNNITESPYVSLIHNDFKYDNLVLDSKTLSVKSVLDWEMCTTGDPFMDLGTTLAYWINKDDPDYMREINLNITSEENNPKRGEILEMYSKKFGDEIENIVFYFVFGLFKIAVIVQQIYFRYEKGLTKDPRFKHLNYVVLAYARMAKISIE
;
A
#
# COMPACT_ATOMS: atom_id res chain seq x y z
N MET A 1 -21.09 -10.40 -13.82
CA MET A 1 -19.75 -10.06 -14.29
C MET A 1 -18.87 -11.26 -14.06
N SER A 2 -18.11 -11.66 -15.06
CA SER A 2 -17.39 -12.94 -15.05
C SER A 2 -16.23 -12.93 -14.04
N GLU A 3 -15.80 -14.12 -13.59
CA GLU A 3 -14.60 -14.35 -12.76
C GLU A 3 -13.31 -13.75 -13.31
N THR A 4 -13.33 -13.21 -14.53
CA THR A 4 -12.20 -12.65 -15.29
C THR A 4 -11.60 -11.36 -14.71
N PHE A 5 -12.23 -10.70 -13.74
CA PHE A 5 -11.75 -9.45 -13.16
C PHE A 5 -11.18 -9.60 -11.73
N ASN A 6 -11.19 -10.82 -11.19
CA ASN A 6 -10.55 -11.10 -9.92
C ASN A 6 -9.03 -11.15 -10.09
N ASP A 7 -8.32 -10.78 -9.03
CA ASP A 7 -6.86 -11.01 -8.96
C ASP A 7 -6.63 -12.52 -8.85
N ASN A 8 -6.21 -13.13 -9.95
CA ASN A 8 -6.08 -14.59 -10.03
C ASN A 8 -4.63 -15.01 -9.77
N PRO A 9 -4.44 -15.97 -8.85
CA PRO A 9 -3.12 -16.55 -8.63
C PRO A 9 -2.70 -17.41 -9.83
N THR A 10 -1.40 -17.56 -9.98
CA THR A 10 -0.74 -18.37 -11.01
C THR A 10 0.08 -19.49 -10.37
N LYS A 11 0.78 -20.27 -11.18
CA LYS A 11 1.80 -21.19 -10.66
C LYS A 11 2.86 -20.43 -9.88
N ILE A 12 3.42 -21.10 -8.87
CA ILE A 12 4.51 -20.55 -8.07
C ILE A 12 5.74 -20.33 -8.97
N ARG A 13 6.44 -19.22 -8.76
CA ARG A 13 7.66 -18.89 -9.48
C ARG A 13 8.79 -19.85 -9.07
N GLU A 14 9.66 -20.14 -10.01
CA GLU A 14 10.90 -20.87 -9.76
C GLU A 14 11.68 -20.22 -8.60
N ASP A 15 12.25 -21.00 -7.72
CA ASP A 15 12.94 -20.60 -6.49
C ASP A 15 12.03 -20.02 -5.36
N GLU A 16 10.71 -19.97 -5.53
CA GLU A 16 9.77 -19.49 -4.49
C GLU A 16 8.80 -20.59 -4.02
N GLU A 17 9.05 -21.85 -4.37
CA GLU A 17 8.26 -22.99 -3.93
C GLU A 17 8.28 -23.16 -2.41
N LEU A 18 7.20 -23.69 -1.87
CA LEU A 18 7.06 -24.04 -0.46
C LEU A 18 6.99 -25.56 -0.29
N ASP A 19 7.44 -26.07 0.84
CA ASP A 19 7.21 -27.48 1.21
C ASP A 19 5.71 -27.72 1.48
N ASN A 20 5.01 -28.24 0.46
CA ASN A 20 3.59 -28.51 0.54
C ASN A 20 3.23 -29.52 1.64
N ALA A 21 4.04 -30.56 1.83
CA ALA A 21 3.78 -31.61 2.82
C ALA A 21 4.00 -31.08 4.24
N GLY A 22 5.13 -30.41 4.49
CA GLY A 22 5.42 -29.78 5.77
C GLY A 22 4.41 -28.73 6.15
N LEU A 23 4.08 -27.83 5.21
CA LEU A 23 3.12 -26.75 5.45
C LEU A 23 1.69 -27.27 5.69
N SER A 24 1.20 -28.24 4.91
CA SER A 24 -0.14 -28.82 5.10
C SER A 24 -0.24 -29.56 6.44
N ASN A 25 0.81 -30.31 6.84
CA ASN A 25 0.88 -30.95 8.15
C ASN A 25 0.83 -29.93 9.29
N TYR A 26 1.56 -28.85 9.17
CA TYR A 26 1.57 -27.80 10.18
C TYR A 26 0.20 -27.09 10.29
N LEU A 27 -0.33 -26.62 9.16
CA LEU A 27 -1.57 -25.83 9.13
C LEU A 27 -2.81 -26.63 9.50
N SER A 28 -2.85 -27.97 9.30
CA SER A 28 -3.98 -28.82 9.70
C SER A 28 -4.23 -28.81 11.22
N ASN A 29 -3.28 -28.34 12.03
CA ASN A 29 -3.49 -28.17 13.48
C ASN A 29 -4.28 -26.90 13.84
N PHE A 30 -4.41 -25.94 12.93
CA PHE A 30 -4.97 -24.61 13.20
C PHE A 30 -6.13 -24.26 12.26
N LEU A 31 -6.18 -24.87 11.08
CA LEU A 31 -7.15 -24.58 10.03
C LEU A 31 -7.80 -25.87 9.54
N ASP A 32 -8.96 -25.71 8.93
CA ASP A 32 -9.66 -26.81 8.28
C ASP A 32 -8.96 -27.17 6.94
N ILE A 33 -7.93 -27.98 7.03
CA ILE A 33 -7.08 -28.38 5.92
C ILE A 33 -7.05 -29.90 5.80
N THR A 34 -7.33 -30.39 4.59
CA THR A 34 -7.17 -31.78 4.19
C THR A 34 -5.96 -31.91 3.28
N LYS A 35 -5.05 -32.81 3.63
CA LYS A 35 -3.76 -32.97 2.91
C LYS A 35 -3.94 -33.45 1.47
N SER A 36 -4.99 -34.23 1.19
CA SER A 36 -5.24 -34.81 -0.14
C SER A 36 -5.70 -33.80 -1.19
N ASP A 37 -6.23 -32.64 -0.78
CA ASP A 37 -6.70 -31.58 -1.68
C ASP A 37 -5.98 -30.24 -1.47
N PHE A 38 -4.81 -30.27 -0.80
CA PHE A 38 -4.01 -29.10 -0.50
C PHE A 38 -3.28 -28.58 -1.73
N GLU A 39 -3.63 -27.39 -2.18
CA GLU A 39 -3.04 -26.72 -3.34
C GLU A 39 -2.48 -25.37 -2.93
N ILE A 40 -1.27 -25.03 -3.41
CA ILE A 40 -0.67 -23.72 -3.25
C ILE A 40 -0.47 -23.09 -4.62
N LEU A 41 -0.92 -21.84 -4.76
CA LEU A 41 -0.72 -20.97 -5.92
C LEU A 41 -0.09 -19.66 -5.45
N GLN A 42 0.43 -18.85 -6.37
CA GLN A 42 1.06 -17.57 -6.03
C GLN A 42 0.39 -16.41 -6.74
N PHE A 43 0.23 -15.27 -6.05
CA PHE A 43 -0.19 -14.04 -6.71
C PHE A 43 1.01 -13.40 -7.42
N PRO A 44 0.87 -13.06 -8.71
CA PRO A 44 1.97 -12.51 -9.51
C PRO A 44 2.31 -11.06 -9.15
N SER A 45 1.36 -10.34 -8.56
CA SER A 45 1.49 -8.95 -8.11
C SER A 45 1.90 -8.91 -6.63
N GLY A 46 2.98 -8.22 -6.34
CA GLY A 46 3.57 -8.04 -5.02
C GLY A 46 5.07 -7.92 -5.16
N PHE A 47 5.61 -6.70 -4.97
CA PHE A 47 7.04 -6.45 -5.12
C PHE A 47 7.79 -6.53 -3.80
N SER A 48 7.05 -6.53 -2.68
CA SER A 48 7.62 -6.46 -1.33
C SER A 48 7.58 -7.82 -0.63
N ASN A 49 6.39 -8.32 -0.30
CA ASN A 49 6.19 -9.61 0.37
C ASN A 49 5.57 -10.64 -0.58
N LEU A 50 5.93 -11.91 -0.40
CA LEU A 50 5.37 -13.01 -1.20
C LEU A 50 3.98 -13.38 -0.67
N THR A 51 3.03 -13.46 -1.59
CA THR A 51 1.62 -13.77 -1.28
C THR A 51 1.19 -15.03 -2.02
N TYR A 52 0.73 -16.03 -1.27
CA TYR A 52 0.27 -17.30 -1.80
C TYR A 52 -1.21 -17.51 -1.49
N LEU A 53 -1.90 -18.19 -2.39
CA LEU A 53 -3.22 -18.75 -2.16
C LEU A 53 -3.07 -20.21 -1.74
N ILE A 54 -3.65 -20.55 -0.61
CA ILE A 54 -3.81 -21.93 -0.15
C ILE A 54 -5.27 -22.32 -0.38
N LYS A 55 -5.50 -23.48 -1.02
CA LYS A 55 -6.81 -24.08 -1.18
C LYS A 55 -6.86 -25.43 -0.49
N SER A 56 -7.90 -25.69 0.26
CA SER A 56 -8.21 -26.98 0.84
C SER A 56 -9.67 -27.02 1.33
N ASN A 57 -10.36 -28.16 1.26
CA ASN A 57 -11.74 -28.32 1.71
C ASN A 57 -12.71 -27.25 1.17
N GLN A 58 -12.54 -26.84 -0.10
CA GLN A 58 -13.32 -25.76 -0.73
C GLN A 58 -13.14 -24.39 -0.05
N LYS A 59 -12.18 -24.27 0.90
CA LYS A 59 -11.78 -23.01 1.54
C LYS A 59 -10.55 -22.45 0.88
N GLU A 60 -10.38 -21.15 1.02
CA GLU A 60 -9.26 -20.40 0.50
C GLU A 60 -8.67 -19.52 1.58
N TYR A 61 -7.34 -19.56 1.67
CA TYR A 61 -6.56 -18.79 2.63
C TYR A 61 -5.44 -18.06 1.91
N ILE A 62 -5.01 -16.94 2.47
CA ILE A 62 -3.83 -16.21 1.99
C ILE A 62 -2.69 -16.42 2.98
N LEU A 63 -1.55 -16.86 2.47
CA LEU A 63 -0.29 -16.88 3.20
C LEU A 63 0.58 -15.72 2.73
N ARG A 64 1.10 -14.93 3.68
CA ARG A 64 2.12 -13.90 3.40
C ARG A 64 3.41 -14.22 4.14
N LYS A 65 4.53 -14.04 3.43
CA LYS A 65 5.89 -14.23 3.97
C LYS A 65 6.87 -13.22 3.36
N PRO A 66 8.01 -12.95 4.02
CA PRO A 66 9.07 -12.16 3.43
C PRO A 66 9.62 -12.78 2.15
N PRO A 67 10.18 -11.99 1.22
CA PRO A 67 10.92 -12.54 0.08
C PRO A 67 12.19 -13.24 0.53
N ILE A 68 12.68 -14.19 -0.27
CA ILE A 68 13.88 -14.97 0.03
C ILE A 68 15.09 -14.04 0.16
N GLY A 69 15.87 -14.20 1.24
CA GLY A 69 17.06 -13.40 1.51
C GLY A 69 16.80 -11.98 2.02
N ALA A 70 15.54 -11.61 2.30
CA ALA A 70 15.25 -10.36 2.94
C ALA A 70 15.90 -10.31 4.33
N LYS A 71 16.82 -9.37 4.51
CA LYS A 71 17.30 -9.01 5.87
C LYS A 71 16.18 -8.17 6.49
N VAL A 72 15.40 -8.82 7.35
CA VAL A 72 14.21 -8.23 7.98
C VAL A 72 14.56 -6.93 8.70
N LYS A 73 14.12 -5.79 8.13
CA LYS A 73 14.01 -4.53 8.86
C LYS A 73 12.75 -3.82 8.38
N SER A 74 11.79 -3.71 9.26
CA SER A 74 10.54 -2.91 9.21
C SER A 74 9.51 -3.20 8.10
N GLY A 75 9.87 -3.36 6.84
CA GLY A 75 8.92 -3.57 5.73
C GLY A 75 8.56 -5.04 5.47
N HIS A 76 9.27 -5.97 6.10
CA HIS A 76 9.09 -7.42 5.93
C HIS A 76 8.79 -8.12 7.28
N ASP A 77 8.27 -7.36 8.25
CA ASP A 77 7.93 -7.86 9.59
C ASP A 77 6.50 -8.42 9.59
N MET A 78 6.37 -9.72 9.40
CA MET A 78 5.07 -10.41 9.37
C MET A 78 4.35 -10.34 10.71
N SER A 79 5.08 -10.29 11.82
CA SER A 79 4.47 -10.15 13.16
C SER A 79 3.77 -8.81 13.33
N ARG A 80 4.36 -7.77 12.76
CA ARG A 80 3.82 -6.41 12.79
C ARG A 80 2.52 -6.30 11.98
N GLU A 81 2.52 -6.84 10.76
CA GLU A 81 1.33 -6.85 9.90
C GLU A 81 0.21 -7.69 10.53
N TYR A 82 0.53 -8.88 11.06
CA TYR A 82 -0.41 -9.73 11.78
C TYR A 82 -1.00 -9.04 13.02
N LYS A 83 -0.19 -8.29 13.77
CA LYS A 83 -0.64 -7.51 14.95
C LYS A 83 -1.67 -6.45 14.57
N VAL A 84 -1.42 -5.70 13.50
CA VAL A 84 -2.37 -4.69 12.99
C VAL A 84 -3.68 -5.35 12.59
N LEU A 85 -3.64 -6.38 11.75
CA LEU A 85 -4.84 -7.08 11.30
C LEU A 85 -5.62 -7.68 12.47
N SER A 86 -4.92 -8.19 13.50
CA SER A 86 -5.55 -8.71 14.72
C SER A 86 -6.28 -7.63 15.51
N ALA A 87 -5.71 -6.44 15.60
CA ALA A 87 -6.35 -5.28 16.25
C ALA A 87 -7.57 -4.77 15.45
N LEU A 88 -7.50 -4.85 14.12
CA LEU A 88 -8.57 -4.40 13.22
C LEU A 88 -9.74 -5.39 13.14
N LYS A 89 -9.54 -6.67 13.41
CA LYS A 89 -10.51 -7.76 13.20
C LYS A 89 -11.94 -7.46 13.64
N ASN A 90 -12.11 -6.82 14.80
CA ASN A 90 -13.42 -6.49 15.34
C ASN A 90 -13.77 -5.00 15.27
N ASN A 91 -12.84 -4.16 14.83
CA ASN A 91 -12.92 -2.71 14.92
C ASN A 91 -12.99 -2.02 13.54
N TYR A 92 -12.53 -2.69 12.49
CA TYR A 92 -12.52 -2.17 11.13
C TYR A 92 -12.85 -3.28 10.14
N LYS A 93 -14.11 -3.35 9.72
CA LYS A 93 -14.63 -4.44 8.89
C LYS A 93 -14.01 -4.54 7.49
N LYS A 94 -13.29 -3.51 7.08
CA LYS A 94 -12.63 -3.42 5.77
C LYS A 94 -11.15 -3.86 5.82
N SER A 95 -10.81 -4.78 6.71
CA SER A 95 -9.51 -5.45 6.74
C SER A 95 -9.66 -6.97 6.66
N PRO A 96 -8.71 -7.71 6.06
CA PRO A 96 -8.72 -9.17 6.10
C PRO A 96 -8.64 -9.68 7.54
N ILE A 97 -9.31 -10.80 7.81
CA ILE A 97 -9.25 -11.44 9.13
C ILE A 97 -7.98 -12.29 9.21
N PRO A 98 -7.04 -11.99 10.13
CA PRO A 98 -5.88 -12.83 10.36
C PRO A 98 -6.33 -14.10 11.11
N LEU A 99 -5.77 -15.23 10.71
CA LEU A 99 -6.16 -16.54 11.21
C LEU A 99 -5.05 -17.20 12.04
N HIS A 100 -3.82 -17.10 11.59
CA HIS A 100 -2.67 -17.74 12.26
C HIS A 100 -1.37 -17.01 11.94
N TYR A 101 -0.45 -16.96 12.91
CA TYR A 101 0.92 -16.47 12.75
C TYR A 101 1.91 -17.55 13.17
N CYS A 102 2.93 -17.77 12.37
CA CYS A 102 4.00 -18.72 12.63
C CYS A 102 5.35 -18.00 12.60
N ASN A 103 6.13 -18.15 13.68
CA ASN A 103 7.49 -17.67 13.78
C ASN A 103 8.54 -18.81 13.73
N ASP A 104 8.11 -20.05 13.52
CA ASP A 104 9.02 -21.17 13.35
C ASP A 104 9.54 -21.22 11.91
N ILE A 105 10.78 -20.82 11.74
CA ILE A 105 11.47 -20.80 10.45
C ILE A 105 11.69 -22.21 9.85
N ASN A 106 11.57 -23.28 10.66
CA ASN A 106 11.76 -24.65 10.15
C ASN A 106 10.59 -25.10 9.26
N ILE A 107 9.45 -24.41 9.29
CA ILE A 107 8.27 -24.78 8.50
C ILE A 107 8.43 -24.40 7.02
N ILE A 108 8.78 -23.14 6.72
CA ILE A 108 8.93 -22.65 5.33
C ILE A 108 10.12 -21.69 5.14
N GLY A 109 11.12 -21.74 6.02
CA GLY A 109 12.34 -20.95 5.91
C GLY A 109 12.24 -19.49 6.41
N SER A 110 11.08 -19.05 6.87
CA SER A 110 10.83 -17.70 7.42
C SER A 110 9.57 -17.69 8.27
N ASP A 111 9.38 -16.63 9.04
CA ASP A 111 8.06 -16.34 9.61
C ASP A 111 7.02 -16.09 8.52
N PHE A 112 5.77 -16.32 8.86
CA PHE A 112 4.63 -16.08 7.95
C PHE A 112 3.33 -15.92 8.74
N TYR A 113 2.32 -15.39 8.08
CA TYR A 113 0.98 -15.44 8.62
C TYR A 113 -0.06 -15.85 7.59
N ILE A 114 -1.20 -16.33 8.10
CA ILE A 114 -2.36 -16.75 7.33
C ILE A 114 -3.51 -15.79 7.63
N MET A 115 -4.22 -15.39 6.59
CA MET A 115 -5.46 -14.62 6.68
C MET A 115 -6.53 -15.19 5.75
N GLU A 116 -7.77 -14.77 5.93
CA GLU A 116 -8.84 -15.09 4.99
C GLU A 116 -8.58 -14.50 3.60
N ARG A 117 -9.07 -15.18 2.55
CA ARG A 117 -9.10 -14.60 1.22
C ARG A 117 -10.34 -13.74 1.03
N ILE A 118 -10.14 -12.46 0.70
CA ILE A 118 -11.23 -11.58 0.29
C ILE A 118 -11.37 -11.65 -1.24
N ARG A 119 -12.47 -12.25 -1.72
CA ARG A 119 -12.77 -12.30 -3.15
C ARG A 119 -13.45 -11.01 -3.60
N GLY A 120 -12.96 -10.41 -4.69
CA GLY A 120 -13.51 -9.21 -5.27
C GLY A 120 -12.68 -8.72 -6.45
N ILE A 121 -12.90 -7.47 -6.84
CA ILE A 121 -12.19 -6.80 -7.92
C ILE A 121 -11.11 -5.91 -7.33
N VAL A 122 -9.88 -6.04 -7.82
CA VAL A 122 -8.81 -5.05 -7.62
C VAL A 122 -8.69 -4.25 -8.91
N LEU A 123 -8.83 -2.92 -8.82
CA LEU A 123 -8.71 -2.03 -9.96
C LEU A 123 -7.23 -1.86 -10.34
N ARG A 124 -6.90 -2.23 -11.57
CA ARG A 124 -5.55 -2.10 -12.12
C ARG A 124 -5.60 -1.40 -13.48
N SER A 125 -4.49 -0.85 -13.94
CA SER A 125 -4.38 -0.15 -15.23
C SER A 125 -4.86 -0.97 -16.43
N ASN A 126 -4.79 -2.29 -16.36
CA ASN A 126 -5.18 -3.20 -17.45
C ASN A 126 -6.67 -3.64 -17.43
N ASN A 127 -7.41 -3.40 -16.34
CA ASN A 127 -8.77 -3.92 -16.21
C ASN A 127 -9.86 -2.85 -15.98
N PHE A 128 -9.50 -1.70 -15.39
CA PHE A 128 -10.50 -0.74 -14.90
C PHE A 128 -11.45 -0.20 -15.99
N LYS A 129 -10.96 0.06 -17.22
CA LYS A 129 -11.79 0.55 -18.34
C LYS A 129 -12.89 -0.41 -18.75
N LYS A 130 -12.74 -1.70 -18.43
CA LYS A 130 -13.77 -2.72 -18.67
C LYS A 130 -14.80 -2.78 -17.55
N ILE A 131 -14.44 -2.26 -16.36
CA ILE A 131 -15.26 -2.28 -15.14
C ILE A 131 -15.98 -0.96 -14.99
N LEU A 132 -15.26 0.16 -15.13
CA LEU A 132 -15.76 1.51 -14.93
C LEU A 132 -16.04 2.15 -16.29
N THR A 133 -17.31 2.26 -16.65
CA THR A 133 -17.77 2.77 -17.94
C THR A 133 -18.57 4.06 -17.84
N LYS A 134 -18.98 4.45 -16.61
CA LYS A 134 -19.85 5.60 -16.36
C LYS A 134 -19.27 6.47 -15.24
N LYS A 135 -19.40 7.80 -15.37
CA LYS A 135 -18.98 8.77 -14.34
C LYS A 135 -19.52 8.41 -12.95
N THR A 136 -20.78 8.02 -12.84
CA THR A 136 -21.40 7.64 -11.56
C THR A 136 -20.69 6.49 -10.84
N GLN A 137 -20.01 5.60 -11.56
CA GLN A 137 -19.21 4.51 -10.97
C GLN A 137 -17.90 5.06 -10.40
N TYR A 138 -17.24 6.00 -11.10
CA TYR A 138 -16.04 6.68 -10.59
C TYR A 138 -16.37 7.50 -9.35
N ASP A 139 -17.46 8.29 -9.36
CA ASP A 139 -17.91 9.07 -8.22
C ASP A 139 -18.23 8.17 -7.01
N PHE A 140 -18.91 7.04 -7.25
CA PHE A 140 -19.24 6.08 -6.19
C PHE A 140 -17.98 5.47 -5.56
N ILE A 141 -17.05 4.99 -6.39
CA ILE A 141 -15.80 4.37 -5.88
C ILE A 141 -14.94 5.41 -5.15
N ALA A 142 -14.88 6.64 -5.63
CA ALA A 142 -14.16 7.71 -4.95
C ALA A 142 -14.78 8.04 -3.58
N SER A 143 -16.12 8.02 -3.48
CA SER A 143 -16.80 8.18 -2.18
C SER A 143 -16.49 7.02 -1.25
N GLU A 144 -16.59 5.77 -1.71
CA GLU A 144 -16.24 4.57 -0.94
C GLU A 144 -14.77 4.56 -0.48
N PHE A 145 -13.87 5.02 -1.37
CA PHE A 145 -12.45 5.20 -1.07
C PHE A 145 -12.24 6.17 0.10
N VAL A 146 -12.83 7.36 -0.01
CA VAL A 146 -12.69 8.39 1.02
C VAL A 146 -13.34 7.97 2.32
N ASP A 147 -14.53 7.37 2.27
CA ASP A 147 -15.24 6.88 3.45
C ASP A 147 -14.42 5.82 4.19
N THR A 148 -13.86 4.88 3.43
CA THR A 148 -12.99 3.82 3.95
C THR A 148 -11.72 4.38 4.61
N PHE A 149 -11.12 5.39 3.99
CA PHE A 149 -9.90 6.02 4.48
C PHE A 149 -10.14 6.87 5.73
N ALA A 150 -11.19 7.69 5.73
CA ALA A 150 -11.55 8.49 6.89
C ALA A 150 -11.99 7.62 8.08
N GLU A 151 -12.71 6.51 7.82
CA GLU A 151 -13.08 5.53 8.85
C GLU A 151 -11.84 4.93 9.53
N LEU A 152 -10.80 4.57 8.74
CA LEU A 152 -9.52 4.11 9.28
C LEU A 152 -8.87 5.13 10.20
N HIS A 153 -8.81 6.39 9.78
CA HIS A 153 -8.15 7.45 10.55
C HIS A 153 -8.93 7.86 11.81
N LYS A 154 -10.21 7.52 11.90
CA LYS A 154 -11.06 7.78 13.08
C LYS A 154 -11.01 6.65 14.12
N LEU A 155 -10.29 5.57 13.88
CA LEU A 155 -10.17 4.49 14.86
C LEU A 155 -9.48 5.00 16.13
N GLU A 156 -10.09 4.73 17.26
CA GLU A 156 -9.51 5.04 18.57
C GLU A 156 -8.38 4.06 18.90
N ILE A 157 -7.13 4.49 18.70
CA ILE A 157 -5.92 3.66 18.77
C ILE A 157 -5.82 2.91 20.11
N GLU A 158 -6.21 3.55 21.21
CA GLU A 158 -6.19 2.95 22.54
C GLU A 158 -7.20 1.79 22.65
N LYS A 159 -8.42 2.00 22.15
CA LYS A 159 -9.48 0.96 22.19
C LYS A 159 -9.14 -0.27 21.37
N ILE A 160 -8.38 -0.11 20.30
CA ILE A 160 -7.96 -1.23 19.46
C ILE A 160 -6.61 -1.85 19.89
N GLY A 161 -6.00 -1.36 20.99
CA GLY A 161 -4.78 -1.92 21.55
C GLY A 161 -3.50 -1.60 20.76
N LEU A 162 -3.46 -0.47 20.04
CA LEU A 162 -2.31 -0.06 19.22
C LEU A 162 -1.59 1.19 19.74
N SER A 163 -1.78 1.60 20.99
CA SER A 163 -1.11 2.78 21.57
C SER A 163 0.41 2.74 21.45
N GLU A 164 1.02 1.56 21.63
CA GLU A 164 2.47 1.33 21.55
C GLU A 164 2.93 0.84 20.18
N PHE A 165 2.07 0.91 19.14
CA PHE A 165 2.39 0.32 17.84
C PHE A 165 3.35 1.18 17.00
N GLY A 166 3.39 2.48 17.23
CA GLY A 166 4.23 3.46 16.53
C GLY A 166 4.85 4.48 17.48
N ARG A 167 5.32 5.57 16.90
CA ARG A 167 5.86 6.72 17.62
C ARG A 167 5.23 8.01 17.07
N PRO A 168 4.02 8.39 17.51
CA PRO A 168 3.31 9.52 16.91
C PRO A 168 3.98 10.87 17.19
N VAL A 169 4.51 11.11 18.38
CA VAL A 169 5.17 12.40 18.75
C VAL A 169 6.36 12.68 17.84
N GLY A 170 6.40 13.85 17.20
CA GLY A 170 7.46 14.24 16.25
C GLY A 170 7.46 13.36 14.98
N TYR A 171 6.30 12.85 14.58
CA TYR A 171 6.19 11.93 13.43
C TYR A 171 6.64 12.58 12.15
N CYS A 172 6.14 13.79 11.81
CA CYS A 172 6.44 14.48 10.56
C CYS A 172 7.95 14.78 10.43
N ASP A 173 8.57 15.31 11.48
CA ASP A 173 10.02 15.60 11.50
C ASP A 173 10.85 14.32 11.24
N ARG A 174 10.52 13.24 11.95
CA ARG A 174 11.23 11.97 11.73
C ARG A 174 11.01 11.39 10.34
N GLN A 175 9.82 11.55 9.76
CA GLN A 175 9.56 11.07 8.39
C GLN A 175 10.37 11.89 7.37
N VAL A 176 10.38 13.22 7.46
CA VAL A 176 11.19 14.07 6.57
C VAL A 176 12.66 13.69 6.65
N LYS A 177 13.22 13.60 7.86
CA LYS A 177 14.63 13.20 8.08
C LYS A 177 14.92 11.78 7.60
N GLY A 178 14.03 10.85 7.89
CA GLY A 178 14.17 9.45 7.52
C GLY A 178 14.16 9.23 6.01
N TRP A 179 13.23 9.85 5.30
CA TRP A 179 13.15 9.75 3.84
C TRP A 179 14.28 10.51 3.16
N THR A 180 14.71 11.66 3.69
CA THR A 180 15.93 12.36 3.24
C THR A 180 17.16 11.45 3.33
N LYS A 181 17.34 10.74 4.45
CA LYS A 181 18.46 9.79 4.60
C LYS A 181 18.38 8.64 3.60
N ARG A 182 17.18 8.10 3.36
CA ARG A 182 16.98 7.04 2.34
C ARG A 182 17.34 7.53 0.95
N TYR A 183 16.94 8.75 0.57
CA TYR A 183 17.33 9.36 -0.68
C TYR A 183 18.84 9.46 -0.81
N GLN A 184 19.52 10.05 0.17
CA GLN A 184 20.98 10.20 0.14
C GLN A 184 21.72 8.85 -0.01
N ASN A 185 21.20 7.80 0.63
CA ASN A 185 21.78 6.45 0.56
C ASN A 185 21.52 5.74 -0.79
N SER A 186 20.54 6.19 -1.56
CA SER A 186 20.15 5.60 -2.85
C SER A 186 20.36 6.54 -4.04
N LYS A 187 20.94 7.73 -3.82
CA LYS A 187 21.19 8.71 -4.86
C LYS A 187 22.11 8.15 -5.95
N THR A 188 21.69 8.24 -7.21
CA THR A 188 22.47 7.88 -8.39
C THR A 188 23.00 9.10 -9.11
N ASN A 189 22.14 10.09 -9.33
CA ASN A 189 22.44 11.34 -9.99
C ASN A 189 22.06 12.53 -9.11
N ASP A 190 22.56 13.71 -9.42
CA ASP A 190 22.09 14.94 -8.78
C ASP A 190 20.77 15.39 -9.42
N ILE A 191 19.76 15.62 -8.59
CA ILE A 191 18.44 16.12 -8.98
C ILE A 191 18.19 17.40 -8.17
N PRO A 192 18.44 18.57 -8.75
CA PRO A 192 18.32 19.86 -8.04
C PRO A 192 16.94 20.08 -7.42
N GLU A 193 15.89 19.62 -8.11
CA GLU A 193 14.51 19.70 -7.63
C GLU A 193 14.33 18.97 -6.27
N ILE A 194 14.94 17.80 -6.10
CA ILE A 194 14.87 17.07 -4.83
C ILE A 194 15.62 17.81 -3.72
N ASN A 195 16.78 18.37 -4.03
CA ASN A 195 17.54 19.15 -3.04
C ASN A 195 16.73 20.37 -2.56
N PHE A 196 16.03 21.04 -3.48
CA PHE A 196 15.12 22.14 -3.17
C PHE A 196 13.96 21.68 -2.28
N VAL A 197 13.30 20.58 -2.65
CA VAL A 197 12.17 19.99 -1.89
C VAL A 197 12.60 19.56 -0.48
N ILE A 198 13.76 18.93 -0.33
CA ILE A 198 14.31 18.54 0.99
C ILE A 198 14.51 19.77 1.87
N LYS A 199 15.11 20.84 1.32
CA LYS A 199 15.32 22.07 2.07
C LYS A 199 13.99 22.70 2.50
N TRP A 200 13.03 22.76 1.58
CA TRP A 200 11.72 23.32 1.87
C TRP A 200 10.97 22.51 2.94
N LEU A 201 10.92 21.16 2.82
CA LEU A 201 10.28 20.29 3.80
C LEU A 201 10.87 20.47 5.20
N ASN A 202 12.20 20.56 5.34
CA ASN A 202 12.84 20.77 6.64
C ASN A 202 12.51 22.14 7.26
N ASN A 203 12.26 23.16 6.44
CA ASN A 203 11.94 24.51 6.91
C ASN A 203 10.44 24.71 7.21
N ASN A 204 9.58 23.80 6.75
CA ASN A 204 8.12 23.94 6.85
C ASN A 204 7.48 22.75 7.57
N ILE A 205 8.21 22.06 8.44
CA ILE A 205 7.66 20.94 9.22
C ILE A 205 6.45 21.42 9.99
N THR A 206 5.34 20.69 9.81
CA THR A 206 4.11 20.89 10.54
C THR A 206 3.66 19.55 11.14
N GLU A 207 2.88 19.57 12.19
CA GLU A 207 2.27 18.40 12.80
C GLU A 207 0.80 18.71 13.07
N SER A 208 -0.10 17.77 12.73
CA SER A 208 -1.50 17.90 13.12
C SER A 208 -1.68 17.54 14.61
N PRO A 209 -2.77 17.97 15.24
CA PRO A 209 -3.07 17.56 16.62
C PRO A 209 -3.56 16.10 16.70
N TYR A 210 -3.72 15.43 15.56
CA TYR A 210 -4.31 14.10 15.47
C TYR A 210 -3.26 13.01 15.45
N VAL A 211 -3.60 11.89 16.10
CA VAL A 211 -2.84 10.63 16.03
C VAL A 211 -3.79 9.54 15.58
N SER A 212 -3.49 8.92 14.45
CA SER A 212 -4.33 7.89 13.84
C SER A 212 -3.54 6.63 13.50
N LEU A 213 -4.26 5.54 13.28
CA LEU A 213 -3.71 4.40 12.56
C LEU A 213 -3.66 4.78 11.08
N ILE A 214 -2.47 4.81 10.50
CA ILE A 214 -2.22 5.23 9.13
C ILE A 214 -1.72 4.06 8.29
N HIS A 215 -2.19 3.98 7.05
CA HIS A 215 -1.85 2.89 6.12
C HIS A 215 -0.50 3.10 5.43
N ASN A 216 -0.19 4.34 5.10
CA ASN A 216 1.04 4.77 4.39
C ASN A 216 1.17 4.34 2.92
N ASP A 217 0.22 3.58 2.38
CA ASP A 217 0.14 3.17 0.97
C ASP A 217 -1.32 3.03 0.53
N PHE A 218 -2.20 3.96 0.96
CA PHE A 218 -3.62 3.90 0.65
C PHE A 218 -3.89 4.40 -0.77
N LYS A 219 -4.28 3.49 -1.65
CA LYS A 219 -4.52 3.74 -3.09
C LYS A 219 -5.51 2.73 -3.67
N TYR A 220 -6.09 3.00 -4.84
CA TYR A 220 -7.12 2.15 -5.46
C TYR A 220 -6.69 0.69 -5.66
N ASP A 221 -5.46 0.43 -6.03
CA ASP A 221 -4.94 -0.91 -6.27
C ASP A 221 -4.68 -1.73 -4.99
N ASN A 222 -4.83 -1.11 -3.82
CA ASN A 222 -4.88 -1.77 -2.51
C ASN A 222 -6.31 -1.97 -1.97
N LEU A 223 -7.34 -1.72 -2.80
CA LEU A 223 -8.73 -1.97 -2.43
C LEU A 223 -9.30 -3.19 -3.15
N VAL A 224 -10.02 -4.02 -2.42
CA VAL A 224 -10.87 -5.08 -2.97
C VAL A 224 -12.30 -4.59 -3.01
N LEU A 225 -12.88 -4.52 -4.20
CA LEU A 225 -14.26 -4.09 -4.43
C LEU A 225 -15.19 -5.29 -4.58
N ASP A 226 -16.42 -5.15 -4.14
CA ASP A 226 -17.47 -6.11 -4.46
C ASP A 226 -17.76 -6.11 -5.96
N SER A 227 -17.87 -7.31 -6.56
CA SER A 227 -18.01 -7.46 -8.01
C SER A 227 -19.37 -7.01 -8.56
N LYS A 228 -20.38 -6.82 -7.70
CA LYS A 228 -21.73 -6.41 -8.11
C LYS A 228 -22.01 -4.95 -7.77
N THR A 229 -21.65 -4.53 -6.56
CA THR A 229 -21.97 -3.22 -6.03
C THR A 229 -20.85 -2.19 -6.20
N LEU A 230 -19.60 -2.64 -6.41
CA LEU A 230 -18.37 -1.84 -6.41
C LEU A 230 -18.05 -1.20 -5.05
N SER A 231 -18.74 -1.56 -3.97
CA SER A 231 -18.40 -1.09 -2.62
C SER A 231 -17.08 -1.71 -2.15
N VAL A 232 -16.35 -0.99 -1.29
CA VAL A 232 -15.09 -1.48 -0.73
C VAL A 232 -15.36 -2.60 0.28
N LYS A 233 -14.84 -3.80 -0.02
CA LYS A 233 -14.87 -4.96 0.86
C LYS A 233 -13.68 -5.03 1.79
N SER A 234 -12.49 -4.65 1.29
CA SER A 234 -11.27 -4.75 2.10
C SER A 234 -10.18 -3.83 1.59
N VAL A 235 -9.33 -3.39 2.51
CA VAL A 235 -8.05 -2.74 2.26
C VAL A 235 -6.96 -3.79 2.42
N LEU A 236 -6.03 -3.84 1.48
CA LEU A 236 -4.90 -4.77 1.44
C LEU A 236 -3.59 -4.04 1.73
N ASP A 237 -2.53 -4.81 1.99
CA ASP A 237 -1.13 -4.34 2.06
C ASP A 237 -0.82 -3.43 3.27
N TRP A 238 -0.97 -3.99 4.47
CA TRP A 238 -0.79 -3.31 5.75
C TRP A 238 0.68 -3.22 6.22
N GLU A 239 1.65 -3.60 5.40
CA GLU A 239 3.06 -3.69 5.78
C GLU A 239 3.68 -2.35 6.21
N MET A 240 3.19 -1.23 5.66
CA MET A 240 3.66 0.13 6.00
C MET A 240 2.86 0.80 7.11
N CYS A 241 1.84 0.11 7.63
CA CYS A 241 0.93 0.65 8.63
C CYS A 241 1.64 0.99 9.94
N THR A 242 1.26 2.11 10.54
CA THR A 242 1.78 2.56 11.85
C THR A 242 0.80 3.53 12.52
N THR A 243 1.09 3.97 13.74
CA THR A 243 0.42 5.13 14.33
C THR A 243 1.21 6.41 13.98
N GLY A 244 0.52 7.46 13.56
CA GLY A 244 1.14 8.70 13.13
C GLY A 244 0.13 9.78 12.77
N ASP A 245 0.59 10.82 12.09
CA ASP A 245 -0.23 11.93 11.61
C ASP A 245 -1.06 11.49 10.39
N PRO A 246 -2.42 11.54 10.47
CA PRO A 246 -3.30 11.11 9.38
C PRO A 246 -3.14 11.95 8.11
N PHE A 247 -2.70 13.20 8.23
CA PHE A 247 -2.54 14.08 7.06
C PHE A 247 -1.26 13.77 6.28
N MET A 248 -0.26 13.14 6.91
CA MET A 248 0.89 12.55 6.20
C MET A 248 0.47 11.38 5.30
N ASP A 249 -0.49 10.57 5.77
CA ASP A 249 -1.07 9.49 4.96
C ASP A 249 -1.94 10.03 3.83
N LEU A 250 -2.79 11.02 4.13
CA LEU A 250 -3.59 11.74 3.13
C LEU A 250 -2.70 12.36 2.05
N GLY A 251 -1.64 13.08 2.43
CA GLY A 251 -0.69 13.68 1.49
C GLY A 251 -0.03 12.64 0.58
N THR A 252 0.33 11.47 1.12
CA THR A 252 0.85 10.34 0.32
C THR A 252 -0.20 9.81 -0.65
N THR A 253 -1.45 9.64 -0.20
CA THR A 253 -2.57 9.22 -1.03
C THR A 253 -2.84 10.20 -2.16
N LEU A 254 -2.86 11.50 -1.88
CA LEU A 254 -3.02 12.56 -2.89
C LEU A 254 -1.84 12.63 -3.86
N ALA A 255 -0.64 12.25 -3.44
CA ALA A 255 0.53 12.18 -4.32
C ALA A 255 0.46 11.01 -5.32
N TYR A 256 -0.21 9.90 -4.97
CA TYR A 256 -0.56 8.84 -5.92
C TYR A 256 -1.71 9.25 -6.86
N TRP A 257 -2.49 10.27 -6.50
CA TRP A 257 -3.66 10.72 -7.25
C TRP A 257 -3.25 11.69 -8.36
N ILE A 258 -3.01 11.17 -9.54
CA ILE A 258 -2.66 11.98 -10.74
C ILE A 258 -3.95 12.48 -11.38
N ASN A 259 -4.08 13.79 -11.56
CA ASN A 259 -5.21 14.39 -12.25
C ASN A 259 -5.03 14.35 -13.77
N LYS A 260 -6.13 14.41 -14.51
CA LYS A 260 -6.14 14.56 -15.98
C LYS A 260 -5.38 15.80 -16.44
N ASP A 261 -5.45 16.89 -15.68
CA ASP A 261 -4.85 18.19 -15.97
C ASP A 261 -3.45 18.40 -15.33
N ASP A 262 -2.88 17.37 -14.75
CA ASP A 262 -1.47 17.38 -14.32
C ASP A 262 -0.54 17.46 -15.54
N PRO A 263 0.70 17.94 -15.39
CA PRO A 263 1.68 17.97 -16.47
C PRO A 263 1.88 16.59 -17.14
N ASP A 264 2.18 16.59 -18.43
CA ASP A 264 2.34 15.37 -19.25
C ASP A 264 3.27 14.36 -18.61
N TYR A 265 4.41 14.82 -18.07
CA TYR A 265 5.39 13.95 -17.42
C TYR A 265 4.83 13.21 -16.18
N MET A 266 3.76 13.71 -15.54
CA MET A 266 3.05 13.00 -14.46
C MET A 266 2.04 12.02 -15.04
N ARG A 267 1.30 12.40 -16.08
CA ARG A 267 0.29 11.54 -16.72
C ARG A 267 0.90 10.33 -17.42
N GLU A 268 2.10 10.47 -17.98
CA GLU A 268 2.83 9.37 -18.61
C GLU A 268 3.30 8.30 -17.63
N ILE A 269 3.52 8.66 -16.35
CA ILE A 269 3.88 7.69 -15.31
C ILE A 269 2.66 7.10 -14.58
N ASN A 270 1.46 7.37 -15.07
CA ASN A 270 0.22 6.94 -14.41
C ASN A 270 0.20 5.43 -14.15
N LEU A 271 0.25 5.08 -12.89
CA LEU A 271 0.23 3.70 -12.41
C LEU A 271 -1.17 3.21 -12.03
N ASN A 272 -2.17 4.12 -12.05
CA ASN A 272 -3.54 3.82 -11.62
C ASN A 272 -4.58 4.59 -12.45
N ILE A 273 -5.85 4.48 -12.07
CA ILE A 273 -7.00 5.01 -12.81
C ILE A 273 -7.28 6.50 -12.55
N THR A 274 -6.52 7.17 -11.72
CA THR A 274 -6.90 8.49 -11.18
C THR A 274 -6.82 9.61 -12.21
N SER A 275 -6.04 9.45 -13.28
CA SER A 275 -5.96 10.42 -14.38
C SER A 275 -7.08 10.33 -15.41
N GLU A 276 -8.01 9.39 -15.26
CA GLU A 276 -9.16 9.29 -16.18
C GLU A 276 -10.11 10.48 -16.03
N GLU A 277 -10.73 10.89 -17.15
CA GLU A 277 -11.56 12.07 -17.22
C GLU A 277 -12.74 12.07 -16.24
N ASN A 278 -13.31 10.90 -16.01
CA ASN A 278 -14.46 10.72 -15.13
C ASN A 278 -14.09 10.61 -13.65
N ASN A 279 -12.79 10.47 -13.31
CA ASN A 279 -12.38 10.34 -11.92
C ASN A 279 -12.35 11.71 -11.23
N PRO A 280 -12.81 11.84 -9.99
CA PRO A 280 -12.70 13.08 -9.22
C PRO A 280 -11.26 13.57 -9.11
N LYS A 281 -11.08 14.89 -9.11
CA LYS A 281 -9.75 15.52 -8.95
C LYS A 281 -9.29 15.48 -7.49
N ARG A 282 -7.97 15.66 -7.28
CA ARG A 282 -7.36 15.74 -5.93
C ARG A 282 -8.08 16.72 -4.99
N GLY A 283 -8.49 17.89 -5.49
CA GLY A 283 -9.22 18.87 -4.70
C GLY A 283 -10.55 18.33 -4.21
N GLU A 284 -11.31 17.65 -5.07
CA GLU A 284 -12.58 17.03 -4.71
C GLU A 284 -12.40 15.90 -3.68
N ILE A 285 -11.32 15.08 -3.83
CA ILE A 285 -10.97 14.06 -2.83
C ILE A 285 -10.60 14.68 -1.49
N LEU A 286 -9.84 15.76 -1.49
CA LEU A 286 -9.49 16.50 -0.28
C LEU A 286 -10.74 17.04 0.43
N GLU A 287 -11.65 17.69 -0.30
CA GLU A 287 -12.91 18.19 0.24
C GLU A 287 -13.79 17.08 0.83
N MET A 288 -13.92 15.97 0.10
CA MET A 288 -14.67 14.81 0.57
C MET A 288 -14.04 14.24 1.84
N TYR A 289 -12.70 14.12 1.89
CA TYR A 289 -12.00 13.62 3.07
C TYR A 289 -12.16 14.57 4.26
N SER A 290 -11.92 15.87 4.08
CA SER A 290 -12.08 16.89 5.13
C SER A 290 -13.48 16.84 5.74
N LYS A 291 -14.52 16.79 4.90
CA LYS A 291 -15.92 16.63 5.34
C LYS A 291 -16.15 15.33 6.13
N LYS A 292 -15.57 14.22 5.69
CA LYS A 292 -15.73 12.92 6.36
C LYS A 292 -14.88 12.83 7.62
N PHE A 293 -13.67 13.37 7.62
CA PHE A 293 -12.80 13.44 8.78
C PHE A 293 -13.38 14.37 9.85
N GLY A 294 -14.03 15.47 9.43
CA GLY A 294 -14.75 16.40 10.28
C GLY A 294 -13.91 17.60 10.71
N ASP A 295 -12.81 17.87 10.01
CA ASP A 295 -11.96 19.04 10.23
C ASP A 295 -11.33 19.52 8.91
N GLU A 296 -10.92 20.80 8.87
CA GLU A 296 -10.15 21.35 7.78
C GLU A 296 -8.70 20.88 7.85
N ILE A 297 -8.09 20.62 6.69
CA ILE A 297 -6.72 20.18 6.61
C ILE A 297 -5.82 21.39 6.37
N GLU A 298 -5.28 21.92 7.45
CA GLU A 298 -4.29 22.98 7.35
C GLU A 298 -2.98 22.48 6.74
N ASN A 299 -2.23 23.39 6.10
CA ASN A 299 -0.91 23.08 5.54
C ASN A 299 -0.87 21.88 4.55
N ILE A 300 -1.97 21.63 3.83
CA ILE A 300 -2.06 20.50 2.88
C ILE A 300 -0.91 20.45 1.89
N VAL A 301 -0.33 21.60 1.52
CA VAL A 301 0.83 21.67 0.62
C VAL A 301 2.03 20.93 1.22
N PHE A 302 2.29 21.07 2.52
CA PHE A 302 3.38 20.31 3.18
C PHE A 302 3.16 18.81 3.07
N TYR A 303 1.97 18.33 3.38
CA TYR A 303 1.63 16.91 3.34
C TYR A 303 1.69 16.35 1.92
N PHE A 304 1.18 17.09 0.95
CA PHE A 304 1.22 16.69 -0.46
C PHE A 304 2.65 16.64 -1.00
N VAL A 305 3.44 17.68 -0.77
CA VAL A 305 4.86 17.74 -1.19
C VAL A 305 5.68 16.63 -0.52
N PHE A 306 5.42 16.35 0.76
CA PHE A 306 6.03 15.19 1.42
C PHE A 306 5.64 13.88 0.75
N GLY A 307 4.37 13.69 0.40
CA GLY A 307 3.89 12.50 -0.32
C GLY A 307 4.61 12.30 -1.65
N LEU A 308 4.72 13.36 -2.45
CA LEU A 308 5.46 13.35 -3.72
C LEU A 308 6.95 13.00 -3.52
N PHE A 309 7.58 13.60 -2.52
CA PHE A 309 8.96 13.31 -2.15
C PHE A 309 9.14 11.84 -1.70
N LYS A 310 8.26 11.34 -0.85
CA LYS A 310 8.27 9.95 -0.40
C LYS A 310 8.20 8.96 -1.56
N ILE A 311 7.28 9.18 -2.51
CA ILE A 311 7.14 8.33 -3.70
C ILE A 311 8.41 8.42 -4.57
N ALA A 312 8.94 9.63 -4.81
CA ALA A 312 10.20 9.80 -5.54
C ALA A 312 11.33 8.99 -4.91
N VAL A 313 11.45 8.98 -3.56
CA VAL A 313 12.48 8.21 -2.85
C VAL A 313 12.26 6.71 -2.93
N ILE A 314 11.01 6.22 -2.85
CA ILE A 314 10.69 4.80 -3.05
C ILE A 314 11.16 4.35 -4.44
N VAL A 315 10.79 5.11 -5.47
CA VAL A 315 11.18 4.81 -6.86
C VAL A 315 12.70 4.89 -7.04
N GLN A 316 13.36 5.88 -6.41
CA GLN A 316 14.82 6.02 -6.43
C GLN A 316 15.52 4.80 -5.82
N GLN A 317 15.01 4.24 -4.73
CA GLN A 317 15.58 3.04 -4.12
C GLN A 317 15.46 1.82 -5.04
N ILE A 318 14.35 1.68 -5.77
CA ILE A 318 14.17 0.61 -6.76
C ILE A 318 15.14 0.80 -7.93
N TYR A 319 15.22 2.03 -8.46
CA TYR A 319 16.15 2.39 -9.54
C TYR A 319 17.61 2.16 -9.15
N PHE A 320 18.01 2.56 -7.94
CA PHE A 320 19.36 2.34 -7.40
C PHE A 320 19.72 0.84 -7.37
N ARG A 321 18.78 -0.04 -6.97
CA ARG A 321 19.01 -1.49 -6.98
C ARG A 321 19.23 -2.02 -8.40
N TYR A 322 18.50 -1.48 -9.38
CA TYR A 322 18.68 -1.81 -10.78
C TYR A 322 20.05 -1.35 -11.30
N GLU A 323 20.42 -0.10 -11.07
CA GLU A 323 21.72 0.47 -11.45
C GLU A 323 22.92 -0.29 -10.82
N LYS A 324 22.74 -0.83 -9.61
CA LYS A 324 23.76 -1.65 -8.93
C LYS A 324 23.73 -3.12 -9.36
N GLY A 325 22.88 -3.51 -10.30
CA GLY A 325 22.76 -4.90 -10.76
C GLY A 325 22.17 -5.86 -9.72
N LEU A 326 21.56 -5.34 -8.65
CA LEU A 326 20.90 -6.14 -7.59
C LEU A 326 19.53 -6.67 -8.03
N THR A 327 19.01 -6.16 -9.13
CA THR A 327 17.84 -6.68 -9.84
C THR A 327 18.04 -6.47 -11.34
N LYS A 328 17.53 -7.40 -12.14
CA LYS A 328 17.65 -7.36 -13.61
C LYS A 328 16.30 -7.09 -14.29
N ASP A 329 15.26 -6.73 -13.54
CA ASP A 329 13.93 -6.49 -14.08
C ASP A 329 13.95 -5.29 -15.06
N PRO A 330 13.65 -5.50 -16.35
CA PRO A 330 13.74 -4.45 -17.36
C PRO A 330 12.76 -3.29 -17.13
N ARG A 331 11.71 -3.51 -16.34
CA ARG A 331 10.74 -2.46 -15.97
C ARG A 331 11.38 -1.32 -15.18
N PHE A 332 12.49 -1.57 -14.51
CA PHE A 332 13.16 -0.61 -13.63
C PHE A 332 14.15 0.30 -14.36
N LYS A 333 14.45 0.00 -15.63
CA LYS A 333 15.45 0.72 -16.45
C LYS A 333 15.21 2.24 -16.53
N HIS A 334 13.95 2.65 -16.59
CA HIS A 334 13.55 4.04 -16.82
C HIS A 334 12.94 4.73 -15.59
N LEU A 335 13.07 4.14 -14.40
CA LEU A 335 12.49 4.71 -13.19
C LEU A 335 13.12 6.04 -12.76
N ASN A 336 14.31 6.41 -13.24
CA ASN A 336 14.90 7.73 -13.06
C ASN A 336 13.99 8.85 -13.60
N TYR A 337 13.27 8.63 -14.71
CA TYR A 337 12.29 9.60 -15.22
C TYR A 337 11.10 9.78 -14.28
N VAL A 338 10.67 8.70 -13.63
CA VAL A 338 9.60 8.75 -12.62
C VAL A 338 10.05 9.55 -11.42
N VAL A 339 11.29 9.33 -10.94
CA VAL A 339 11.87 10.13 -9.84
C VAL A 339 11.86 11.61 -10.16
N LEU A 340 12.33 11.98 -11.39
CA LEU A 340 12.37 13.36 -11.83
C LEU A 340 10.97 13.98 -11.95
N ALA A 341 10.00 13.21 -12.44
CA ALA A 341 8.62 13.69 -12.58
C ALA A 341 8.01 14.05 -11.21
N TYR A 342 8.13 13.17 -10.22
CA TYR A 342 7.67 13.45 -8.86
C TYR A 342 8.44 14.63 -8.21
N ALA A 343 9.74 14.74 -8.45
CA ALA A 343 10.56 15.85 -7.95
C ALA A 343 10.11 17.21 -8.52
N ARG A 344 9.83 17.27 -9.83
CA ARG A 344 9.32 18.46 -10.51
C ARG A 344 7.92 18.82 -10.03
N MET A 345 7.03 17.83 -9.90
CA MET A 345 5.68 18.07 -9.36
C MET A 345 5.74 18.61 -7.94
N ALA A 346 6.61 18.06 -7.09
CA ALA A 346 6.81 18.57 -5.73
C ALA A 346 7.31 20.02 -5.74
N LYS A 347 8.27 20.38 -6.60
CA LYS A 347 8.79 21.73 -6.73
C LYS A 347 7.72 22.73 -7.15
N ILE A 348 6.98 22.47 -8.22
CA ILE A 348 5.92 23.40 -8.71
C ILE A 348 4.73 23.51 -7.74
N SER A 349 4.53 22.53 -6.86
CA SER A 349 3.49 22.60 -5.81
C SER A 349 3.88 23.53 -4.66
N ILE A 350 5.15 23.93 -4.57
CA ILE A 350 5.70 24.86 -3.59
C ILE A 350 5.70 26.30 -4.12
N GLU A 351 5.96 26.47 -5.44
CA GLU A 351 6.02 27.75 -6.16
C GLU A 351 4.62 28.29 -6.44
#